data_0a030a1e8ee441cebb364f56dd06266e
#
_entry.id   0a030a1e8ee441cebb364f56dd06266e
#
_cell.length_a   1.000
_cell.length_b   1.000
_cell.length_c   1.000
_cell.angle_alpha   90.00
_cell.angle_beta   90.00
_cell.angle_gamma   90.00
#
_symmetry.space_group_name_H-M   'P 1'
#
loop_
_entity.id
_entity.type
_entity.pdbx_description
1 polymer ?
#
loop_
_entity_poly.entity_id
_entity_poly.type
_entity_poly.pdbx_seq_one_letter_code
_entity_poly.pdbx_strand_id
1 'polypeptide(L)'
;PGSQKEVFDERQNVMRSRLAIEALFIYVGLTFVNSMVTELFYQWAESQMTVTLLFAVICLLWWEIRCAVKGCMLAVSGRYAQKYSAVMIIVIGALNGFRYVFDIGEEDYFITDGKLSGDFVFALCFLLMIGCGIFMLCVMRHEEKRNESEVEQ
;
A
#
# COMPACT_ATOMS: atom_id res chain seq x y z
N PRO A 1 -30.70 1.67 0.02
CA PRO A 1 -29.56 1.90 -0.87
C PRO A 1 -28.76 0.60 -0.87
N GLY A 2 -28.96 -0.23 -1.91
CA GLY A 2 -28.25 -1.49 -2.06
C GLY A 2 -26.77 -1.21 -2.27
N SER A 3 -25.91 -1.85 -1.49
CA SER A 3 -24.47 -1.88 -1.69
C SER A 3 -24.22 -2.41 -3.10
N GLN A 4 -23.86 -1.53 -4.04
CA GLN A 4 -23.42 -1.96 -5.37
C GLN A 4 -22.10 -2.72 -5.18
N LYS A 5 -22.18 -4.03 -5.35
CA LYS A 5 -21.02 -4.91 -5.28
C LYS A 5 -20.06 -4.56 -6.40
N GLU A 6 -18.78 -4.41 -6.09
CA GLU A 6 -17.72 -4.24 -7.10
C GLU A 6 -17.75 -5.43 -8.06
N VAL A 7 -17.89 -5.16 -9.35
CA VAL A 7 -17.87 -6.18 -10.39
C VAL A 7 -16.65 -5.96 -11.27
N PHE A 8 -15.76 -6.93 -11.26
CA PHE A 8 -14.62 -7.02 -12.15
C PHE A 8 -14.92 -8.00 -13.28
N ASP A 9 -14.42 -7.71 -14.47
CA ASP A 9 -14.45 -8.67 -15.57
C ASP A 9 -13.63 -9.91 -15.23
N GLU A 10 -14.01 -11.07 -15.78
CA GLU A 10 -13.31 -12.34 -15.53
C GLU A 10 -11.82 -12.25 -15.82
N ARG A 11 -11.44 -11.60 -16.92
CA ARG A 11 -10.04 -11.33 -17.28
C ARG A 11 -9.33 -10.50 -16.22
N GLN A 12 -9.98 -9.47 -15.69
CA GLN A 12 -9.43 -8.63 -14.63
C GLN A 12 -9.23 -9.42 -13.34
N ASN A 13 -10.20 -10.28 -12.97
CA ASN A 13 -10.11 -11.12 -11.78
C ASN A 13 -8.92 -12.09 -11.85
N VAL A 14 -8.76 -12.77 -12.98
CA VAL A 14 -7.61 -13.68 -13.19
C VAL A 14 -6.28 -12.90 -13.09
N MET A 15 -6.19 -11.72 -13.71
CA MET A 15 -4.99 -10.91 -13.68
C MET A 15 -4.68 -10.41 -12.26
N ARG A 16 -5.68 -9.90 -11.54
CA ARG A 16 -5.54 -9.45 -10.15
C ARG A 16 -5.06 -10.56 -9.23
N SER A 17 -5.65 -11.76 -9.34
CA SER A 17 -5.27 -12.92 -8.56
C SER A 17 -3.81 -13.32 -8.83
N ARG A 18 -3.40 -13.31 -10.10
CA ARG A 18 -2.01 -13.62 -10.48
C ARG A 18 -1.02 -12.62 -9.89
N LEU A 19 -1.32 -11.32 -9.98
CA LEU A 19 -0.48 -10.26 -9.41
C LEU A 19 -0.47 -10.29 -7.87
N ALA A 20 -1.58 -10.68 -7.23
CA ALA A 20 -1.63 -10.86 -5.78
C ALA A 20 -0.75 -12.03 -5.32
N ILE A 21 -0.73 -13.13 -6.06
CA ILE A 21 0.16 -14.26 -5.79
C ILE A 21 1.64 -13.83 -5.98
N GLU A 22 1.95 -13.08 -7.03
CA GLU A 22 3.30 -12.52 -7.27
C GLU A 22 3.74 -11.65 -6.08
N ALA A 23 2.88 -10.72 -5.62
CA ALA A 23 3.15 -9.87 -4.46
C ALA A 23 3.33 -10.67 -3.17
N LEU A 24 2.55 -11.74 -2.97
CA LEU A 24 2.68 -12.63 -1.83
C LEU A 24 4.04 -13.35 -1.84
N PHE A 25 4.51 -13.85 -2.99
CA PHE A 25 5.83 -14.46 -3.09
C PHE A 25 6.96 -13.47 -2.79
N ILE A 26 6.84 -12.22 -3.26
CA ILE A 26 7.79 -11.15 -2.93
C ILE A 26 7.81 -10.90 -1.42
N TYR A 27 6.63 -10.79 -0.79
CA TYR A 27 6.50 -10.60 0.65
C TYR A 27 7.14 -11.74 1.45
N VAL A 28 6.84 -12.99 1.10
CA VAL A 28 7.44 -14.17 1.75
C VAL A 28 8.95 -14.19 1.56
N GLY A 29 9.45 -13.86 0.36
CA GLY A 29 10.88 -13.77 0.09
C GLY A 29 11.56 -12.69 0.95
N LEU A 30 10.98 -11.48 1.03
CA LEU A 30 11.52 -10.39 1.85
C LEU A 30 11.55 -10.74 3.34
N THR A 31 10.47 -11.34 3.86
CA THR A 31 10.39 -11.75 5.28
C THR A 31 11.37 -12.86 5.59
N PHE A 32 11.55 -13.82 4.68
CA PHE A 32 12.52 -14.89 4.82
C PHE A 32 13.96 -14.36 4.85
N VAL A 33 14.33 -13.50 3.88
CA VAL A 33 15.65 -12.86 3.83
C VAL A 33 15.89 -12.03 5.09
N ASN A 34 14.91 -11.23 5.53
CA ASN A 34 15.02 -10.45 6.75
C ASN A 34 15.26 -11.34 7.99
N SER A 35 14.52 -12.45 8.11
CA SER A 35 14.70 -13.40 9.21
C SER A 35 16.12 -14.00 9.19
N MET A 36 16.61 -14.40 8.02
CA MET A 36 17.98 -14.92 7.88
C MET A 36 19.03 -13.88 8.27
N VAL A 37 18.87 -12.64 7.83
CA VAL A 37 19.79 -11.54 8.20
C VAL A 37 19.79 -11.30 9.70
N THR A 38 18.61 -11.26 10.30
CA THR A 38 18.44 -10.98 11.75
C THR A 38 19.03 -12.11 12.60
N GLU A 39 18.84 -13.36 12.22
CA GLU A 39 19.33 -14.53 12.98
C GLU A 39 20.83 -14.77 12.80
N LEU A 40 21.35 -14.59 11.58
CA LEU A 40 22.73 -14.97 11.26
C LEU A 40 23.74 -13.83 11.44
N PHE A 41 23.32 -12.58 11.30
CA PHE A 41 24.25 -11.46 11.28
C PHE A 41 23.97 -10.43 12.37
N TYR A 42 22.83 -9.73 12.29
CA TYR A 42 22.61 -8.55 13.10
C TYR A 42 21.13 -8.14 13.11
N GLN A 43 20.62 -7.81 14.29
CA GLN A 43 19.29 -7.22 14.44
C GLN A 43 19.34 -5.73 14.11
N TRP A 44 19.02 -5.38 12.86
CA TRP A 44 19.14 -4.05 12.30
C TRP A 44 17.96 -3.12 12.61
N ALA A 45 16.83 -3.67 13.05
CA ALA A 45 15.65 -2.92 13.45
C ALA A 45 15.25 -3.25 14.89
N GLU A 46 14.70 -2.27 15.59
CA GLU A 46 14.24 -2.41 16.97
C GLU A 46 13.11 -3.46 17.08
N SER A 47 12.16 -3.41 16.14
CA SER A 47 11.01 -4.32 16.10
C SER A 47 10.90 -5.04 14.76
N GLN A 48 10.98 -6.36 14.78
CA GLN A 48 10.77 -7.18 13.58
C GLN A 48 9.32 -7.16 13.09
N MET A 49 8.36 -6.90 13.98
CA MET A 49 6.95 -6.76 13.63
C MET A 49 6.74 -5.53 12.74
N THR A 50 7.39 -4.40 13.05
CA THR A 50 7.25 -3.17 12.26
C THR A 50 7.87 -3.32 10.88
N VAL A 51 9.01 -4.00 10.78
CA VAL A 51 9.66 -4.32 9.49
C VAL A 51 8.76 -5.22 8.63
N THR A 52 8.15 -6.24 9.23
CA THR A 52 7.22 -7.13 8.54
C THR A 52 6.01 -6.36 8.00
N LEU A 53 5.47 -5.42 8.79
CA LEU A 53 4.40 -4.53 8.36
C LEU A 53 4.84 -3.64 7.19
N LEU A 54 6.04 -3.07 7.26
CA LEU A 54 6.61 -2.26 6.17
C LEU A 54 6.68 -3.07 4.86
N PHE A 55 7.16 -4.31 4.91
CA PHE A 55 7.19 -5.17 3.73
C PHE A 55 5.80 -5.46 3.18
N ALA A 56 4.81 -5.68 4.05
CA ALA A 56 3.42 -5.86 3.63
C ALA A 56 2.90 -4.62 2.88
N VAL A 57 3.14 -3.41 3.40
CA VAL A 57 2.73 -2.15 2.77
C VAL A 57 3.42 -1.94 1.42
N ILE A 58 4.73 -2.23 1.32
CA ILE A 58 5.49 -2.16 0.07
C ILE A 58 4.93 -3.14 -0.97
N CYS A 59 4.61 -4.38 -0.57
CA CYS A 59 4.05 -5.38 -1.47
C CYS A 59 2.64 -5.03 -1.94
N LEU A 60 1.82 -4.41 -1.08
CA LEU A 60 0.51 -3.89 -1.45
C LEU A 60 0.65 -2.77 -2.49
N LEU A 61 1.54 -1.80 -2.26
CA LEU A 61 1.82 -0.72 -3.21
C LEU A 61 2.32 -1.28 -4.55
N TRP A 62 3.22 -2.25 -4.53
CA TRP A 62 3.66 -2.96 -5.73
C TRP A 62 2.49 -3.60 -6.49
N TRP A 63 1.62 -4.31 -5.79
CA TRP A 63 0.44 -4.93 -6.39
C TRP A 63 -0.51 -3.90 -7.01
N GLU A 64 -0.78 -2.78 -6.33
CA GLU A 64 -1.62 -1.69 -6.85
C GLU A 64 -1.04 -1.08 -8.13
N ILE A 65 0.26 -0.76 -8.14
CA ILE A 65 0.95 -0.21 -9.32
C ILE A 65 0.86 -1.17 -10.49
N ARG A 66 1.12 -2.47 -10.26
CA ARG A 66 1.04 -3.49 -11.30
C ARG A 66 -0.39 -3.69 -11.82
N CYS A 67 -1.39 -3.63 -10.95
CA CYS A 67 -2.80 -3.67 -11.34
C CYS A 67 -3.18 -2.45 -12.20
N ALA A 68 -2.71 -1.25 -11.84
CA ALA A 68 -2.94 -0.03 -12.63
C ALA A 68 -2.31 -0.13 -14.02
N VAL A 69 -1.02 -0.53 -14.12
CA VAL A 69 -0.32 -0.70 -15.39
C VAL A 69 -0.98 -1.75 -16.29
N LYS A 70 -1.55 -2.81 -15.71
CA LYS A 70 -2.24 -3.88 -16.45
C LYS A 70 -3.72 -3.57 -16.73
N GLY A 71 -4.24 -2.42 -16.29
CA GLY A 71 -5.64 -2.03 -16.50
C GLY A 71 -6.65 -2.89 -15.72
N CYS A 72 -6.22 -3.57 -14.67
CA CYS A 72 -7.07 -4.41 -13.84
C CYS A 72 -7.30 -3.86 -12.42
N MET A 73 -6.95 -2.59 -12.19
CA MET A 73 -7.10 -1.95 -10.88
C MET A 73 -8.55 -1.57 -10.60
N LEU A 74 -9.24 -1.02 -11.59
CA LEU A 74 -10.57 -0.47 -11.41
C LEU A 74 -11.66 -1.47 -11.79
N ALA A 75 -12.69 -1.54 -10.93
CA ALA A 75 -13.88 -2.33 -11.22
C ALA A 75 -14.67 -1.73 -12.38
N VAL A 76 -15.34 -2.58 -13.16
CA VAL A 76 -16.26 -2.17 -14.23
C VAL A 76 -17.49 -1.46 -13.65
N SER A 77 -17.95 -1.90 -12.48
CA SER A 77 -19.04 -1.27 -11.74
C SER A 77 -18.70 -1.18 -10.25
N GLY A 78 -19.39 -0.30 -9.52
CA GLY A 78 -19.15 -0.16 -8.08
C GLY A 78 -17.94 0.74 -7.73
N ARG A 79 -17.49 1.61 -8.63
CA ARG A 79 -16.34 2.51 -8.44
C ARG A 79 -16.43 3.40 -7.19
N TYR A 80 -17.65 3.67 -6.71
CA TYR A 80 -17.85 4.43 -5.47
C TYR A 80 -17.26 3.72 -4.25
N ALA A 81 -17.35 2.39 -4.17
CA ALA A 81 -16.76 1.63 -3.09
C ALA A 81 -15.23 1.74 -3.10
N GLN A 82 -14.62 1.73 -4.28
CA GLN A 82 -13.17 1.92 -4.44
C GLN A 82 -12.72 3.34 -4.07
N LYS A 83 -13.48 4.38 -4.46
CA LYS A 83 -13.20 5.75 -4.02
C LYS A 83 -13.27 5.87 -2.50
N TYR A 84 -14.29 5.28 -1.90
CA TYR A 84 -14.45 5.28 -0.45
C TYR A 84 -13.29 4.56 0.24
N SER A 85 -12.88 3.38 -0.24
CA SER A 85 -11.74 2.64 0.33
C SER A 85 -10.43 3.43 0.21
N ALA A 86 -10.16 4.08 -0.92
CA ALA A 86 -8.98 4.92 -1.09
C ALA A 86 -8.96 6.11 -0.10
N VAL A 87 -10.09 6.78 0.09
CA VAL A 87 -10.22 7.87 1.07
C VAL A 87 -10.02 7.34 2.48
N MET A 88 -10.59 6.17 2.83
CA MET A 88 -10.41 5.56 4.15
C MET A 88 -8.95 5.20 4.43
N ILE A 89 -8.22 4.67 3.46
CA ILE A 89 -6.78 4.39 3.59
C ILE A 89 -6.01 5.67 3.89
N ILE A 90 -6.30 6.77 3.18
CA ILE A 90 -5.67 8.09 3.44
C ILE A 90 -5.99 8.57 4.85
N VAL A 91 -7.26 8.51 5.26
CA VAL A 91 -7.69 8.98 6.59
C VAL A 91 -7.04 8.15 7.70
N ILE A 92 -7.04 6.83 7.57
CA ILE A 92 -6.40 5.93 8.54
C ILE A 92 -4.89 6.20 8.60
N GLY A 93 -4.24 6.34 7.45
CA GLY A 93 -2.82 6.68 7.36
C GLY A 93 -2.51 8.03 8.00
N ALA A 94 -3.31 9.06 7.73
CA ALA A 94 -3.13 10.40 8.30
C ALA A 94 -3.35 10.42 9.82
N LEU A 95 -4.43 9.82 10.31
CA LEU A 95 -4.74 9.78 11.75
C LEU A 95 -3.67 9.05 12.57
N ASN A 96 -3.19 7.93 12.06
CA ASN A 96 -2.16 7.17 12.76
C ASN A 96 -0.76 7.76 12.55
N GLY A 97 -0.46 8.27 11.34
CA GLY A 97 0.82 8.88 11.03
C GLY A 97 1.05 10.21 11.74
N PHE A 98 -0.02 10.96 12.05
CA PHE A 98 0.07 12.26 12.70
C PHE A 98 0.86 12.22 14.02
N ARG A 99 0.65 11.20 14.85
CA ARG A 99 1.38 11.00 16.10
C ARG A 99 2.89 10.95 15.88
N TYR A 100 3.35 10.16 14.91
CA TYR A 100 4.78 9.93 14.66
C TYR A 100 5.49 11.11 14.00
N VAL A 101 4.75 12.01 13.35
CA VAL A 101 5.32 13.23 12.76
C VAL A 101 5.74 14.25 13.81
N PHE A 102 5.08 14.28 14.96
CA PHE A 102 5.46 15.20 16.05
C PHE A 102 6.74 14.78 16.75
N ASP A 103 7.09 13.51 16.72
CA ASP A 103 8.26 12.96 17.41
C ASP A 103 9.54 13.06 16.55
N ILE A 104 9.45 13.58 15.29
CA ILE A 104 10.59 13.69 14.34
C ILE A 104 11.74 14.57 14.89
N GLY A 105 11.51 15.39 15.90
CA GLY A 105 12.52 16.26 16.51
C GLY A 105 13.33 15.62 17.63
N GLU A 106 13.03 14.40 18.02
CA GLU A 106 13.76 13.68 19.07
C GLU A 106 15.08 13.11 18.53
N GLU A 107 16.15 13.14 19.37
CA GLU A 107 17.50 12.72 18.95
C GLU A 107 17.54 11.25 18.49
N ASP A 108 16.71 10.38 19.07
CA ASP A 108 16.70 8.94 18.79
C ASP A 108 15.60 8.50 17.80
N TYR A 109 14.95 9.46 17.12
CA TYR A 109 13.79 9.16 16.25
C TYR A 109 14.13 8.20 15.11
N PHE A 110 15.29 8.32 14.48
CA PHE A 110 15.68 7.48 13.34
C PHE A 110 16.38 6.20 13.75
N ILE A 111 17.27 6.31 14.74
CA ILE A 111 18.13 5.21 15.19
C ILE A 111 18.14 5.18 16.71
N THR A 112 17.66 4.10 17.29
CA THR A 112 17.65 3.82 18.72
C THR A 112 18.63 2.68 19.00
N ASP A 113 19.63 2.90 19.87
CA ASP A 113 20.64 1.90 20.21
C ASP A 113 21.35 1.25 19.00
N GLY A 114 21.60 2.05 17.95
CA GLY A 114 22.25 1.56 16.71
C GLY A 114 21.34 0.72 15.81
N LYS A 115 20.03 0.67 16.08
CA LYS A 115 19.00 -0.03 15.29
C LYS A 115 18.01 0.96 14.71
N LEU A 116 17.39 0.59 13.61
CA LEU A 116 16.32 1.38 13.02
C LEU A 116 15.13 1.44 13.98
N SER A 117 14.72 2.66 14.35
CA SER A 117 13.62 2.90 15.29
C SER A 117 12.29 2.37 14.77
N GLY A 118 11.50 1.80 15.67
CA GLY A 118 10.15 1.33 15.38
C GLY A 118 9.22 2.47 14.96
N ASP A 119 9.33 3.64 15.59
CA ASP A 119 8.49 4.81 15.33
C ASP A 119 8.75 5.38 13.93
N PHE A 120 10.00 5.45 13.51
CA PHE A 120 10.35 5.84 12.14
C PHE A 120 9.77 4.86 11.11
N VAL A 121 9.86 3.54 11.35
CA VAL A 121 9.29 2.53 10.44
C VAL A 121 7.77 2.65 10.37
N PHE A 122 7.08 2.91 11.49
CA PHE A 122 5.65 3.17 11.49
C PHE A 122 5.29 4.43 10.71
N ALA A 123 6.02 5.54 10.93
CA ALA A 123 5.80 6.76 10.16
C ALA A 123 5.92 6.50 8.65
N LEU A 124 6.95 5.75 8.24
CA LEU A 124 7.16 5.38 6.84
C LEU A 124 6.00 4.52 6.29
N CYS A 125 5.51 3.54 7.07
CA CYS A 125 4.34 2.74 6.68
C CYS A 125 3.10 3.61 6.44
N PHE A 126 2.81 4.56 7.32
CA PHE A 126 1.65 5.44 7.16
C PHE A 126 1.79 6.40 6.00
N LEU A 127 2.97 6.93 5.74
CA LEU A 127 3.25 7.75 4.56
C LEU A 127 3.04 6.95 3.26
N LEU A 128 3.51 5.70 3.21
CA LEU A 128 3.29 4.82 2.07
C LEU A 128 1.79 4.48 1.89
N MET A 129 1.03 4.26 2.97
CA MET A 129 -0.42 4.05 2.90
C MET A 129 -1.15 5.28 2.32
N ILE A 130 -0.79 6.48 2.76
CA ILE A 130 -1.33 7.73 2.19
C ILE A 130 -1.00 7.80 0.69
N GLY A 131 0.24 7.48 0.33
CA GLY A 131 0.69 7.41 -1.06
C GLY A 131 -0.13 6.44 -1.91
N CYS A 132 -0.41 5.22 -1.39
CA CYS A 132 -1.30 4.24 -2.03
C CYS A 132 -2.69 4.82 -2.29
N GLY A 133 -3.31 5.41 -1.28
CA GLY A 133 -4.65 6.00 -1.42
C GLY A 133 -4.69 7.15 -2.44
N ILE A 134 -3.69 8.04 -2.43
CA ILE A 134 -3.58 9.13 -3.41
C ILE A 134 -3.38 8.55 -4.82
N PHE A 135 -2.50 7.55 -4.98
CA PHE A 135 -2.26 6.89 -6.26
C PHE A 135 -3.56 6.28 -6.81
N MET A 136 -4.33 5.55 -6.00
CA MET A 136 -5.65 5.04 -6.39
C MET A 136 -6.58 6.15 -6.90
N LEU A 137 -6.68 7.27 -6.18
CA LEU A 137 -7.53 8.39 -6.59
C LEU A 137 -7.06 9.03 -7.90
N CYS A 138 -5.75 9.14 -8.11
CA CYS A 138 -5.18 9.66 -9.36
C CYS A 138 -5.51 8.76 -10.56
N VAL A 139 -5.38 7.44 -10.40
CA VAL A 139 -5.72 6.47 -11.46
C VAL A 139 -7.21 6.55 -11.80
N MET A 140 -8.09 6.62 -10.78
CA MET A 140 -9.53 6.76 -11.00
C MET A 140 -9.89 8.05 -11.74
N ARG A 141 -9.30 9.19 -11.38
CA ARG A 141 -9.51 10.45 -12.08
C ARG A 141 -9.01 10.42 -13.54
N HIS A 142 -7.89 9.79 -13.78
CA HIS A 142 -7.35 9.67 -15.14
C HIS A 142 -8.29 8.86 -16.03
N GLU A 143 -8.80 7.74 -15.55
CA GLU A 143 -9.76 6.90 -16.27
C GLU A 143 -11.11 7.62 -16.50
N GLU A 144 -11.60 8.40 -15.53
CA GLU A 144 -12.84 9.19 -15.70
C GLU A 144 -12.69 10.19 -16.87
N LYS A 145 -11.61 10.95 -16.90
CA LYS A 145 -11.34 11.91 -17.98
C LYS A 145 -11.21 11.25 -19.36
N ARG A 146 -10.59 10.08 -19.42
CA ARG A 146 -10.46 9.33 -20.67
C ARG A 146 -11.82 8.89 -21.20
N ASN A 147 -12.69 8.36 -20.33
CA ASN A 147 -14.02 7.94 -20.73
C ASN A 147 -14.91 9.12 -21.17
N GLU A 148 -14.79 10.30 -20.54
CA GLU A 148 -15.49 11.53 -20.98
C GLU A 148 -15.07 11.95 -22.39
N SER A 149 -13.77 11.90 -22.70
CA SER A 149 -13.25 12.26 -24.02
C SER A 149 -13.64 11.28 -25.13
N GLU A 150 -13.90 10.02 -24.82
CA GLU A 150 -14.36 8.99 -25.77
C GLU A 150 -15.87 9.10 -26.09
N VAL A 151 -16.66 9.72 -25.20
CA VAL A 151 -18.12 9.93 -25.40
C VAL A 151 -18.41 11.18 -26.23
N GLU A 152 -17.47 12.16 -26.26
CA GLU A 152 -17.62 13.41 -27.04
C GLU A 152 -17.18 13.27 -28.52
N GLN A 153 -16.65 12.12 -28.91
CA GLN A 153 -16.29 11.80 -30.30
C GLN A 153 -17.35 10.92 -30.97
#